data_34d594f3f7ebf730fcf745304cf4a881
#
_entry.id   34d594f3f7ebf730fcf745304cf4a881
#
_cell.length_a   1.000
_cell.length_b   1.000
_cell.length_c   1.000
_cell.angle_alpha   90.00
_cell.angle_beta   90.00
_cell.angle_gamma   90.00
#
_symmetry.space_group_name_H-M   'P 1'
#
loop_
_entity.id
_entity.type
_entity.pdbx_description
1 polymer ?
#
loop_
_entity_poly.entity_id
_entity_poly.type
_entity_poly.pdbx_seq_one_letter_code
_entity_poly.pdbx_strand_id
1 'polypeptide(L)'
;MTRRGPGARVAMVGGVCAVVAVGLSGCIAPSGFETVGRTGVMSVEGDLAVVWDSCGEEAVASVVMHADREGLADDEENPLVGSWQMGDRSRQDKLFVPSAADDPPQLDPARGYIVQAIPAGEIENLPGVHFTLDQVAQLGPQDVLLGAEDGSIVGTWEDLTDC
;
A
#
# COMPACT_ATOMS: atom_id res chain seq x y z
N MET A 1 80.31 -52.81 12.62
CA MET A 1 79.99 -53.07 11.21
C MET A 1 78.72 -52.39 10.90
N THR A 2 78.80 -51.23 10.40
CA THR A 2 78.41 -50.65 9.14
C THR A 2 77.09 -51.17 8.51
N ARG A 3 76.15 -50.29 8.43
CA ARG A 3 75.63 -49.82 7.10
C ARG A 3 74.61 -48.70 7.26
N ARG A 4 74.90 -47.64 6.60
CA ARG A 4 74.09 -46.53 6.27
C ARG A 4 72.96 -46.96 5.28
N GLY A 5 71.80 -46.43 5.43
CA GLY A 5 70.72 -46.44 4.42
C GLY A 5 70.08 -45.04 4.28
N PRO A 6 69.78 -44.60 3.05
CA PRO A 6 69.61 -43.18 2.78
C PRO A 6 68.20 -42.64 3.03
N GLY A 7 68.15 -41.35 3.24
CA GLY A 7 66.97 -40.60 3.49
C GLY A 7 65.95 -40.56 2.37
N ALA A 8 64.74 -40.61 2.77
CA ALA A 8 63.58 -40.23 1.91
C ALA A 8 63.14 -38.81 2.26
N ARG A 9 63.32 -37.92 1.32
CA ARG A 9 62.80 -36.58 1.37
C ARG A 9 61.30 -36.67 1.08
N VAL A 10 60.49 -36.35 2.08
CA VAL A 10 59.04 -36.17 1.87
C VAL A 10 58.85 -34.72 1.42
N ALA A 11 58.46 -34.55 0.20
CA ALA A 11 58.06 -33.30 -0.37
C ALA A 11 56.68 -32.93 0.23
N MET A 12 56.60 -31.86 0.97
CA MET A 12 55.36 -31.21 1.36
C MET A 12 54.75 -30.56 0.11
N VAL A 13 53.69 -31.17 -0.41
CA VAL A 13 52.83 -30.52 -1.37
C VAL A 13 51.85 -29.66 -0.60
N GLY A 14 52.13 -28.38 -0.60
CA GLY A 14 51.20 -27.38 -0.05
C GLY A 14 49.93 -27.31 -0.90
N GLY A 15 48.85 -27.89 -0.40
CA GLY A 15 47.54 -27.72 -0.97
C GLY A 15 47.00 -26.32 -0.65
N VAL A 16 47.00 -25.43 -1.65
CA VAL A 16 46.31 -24.15 -1.56
C VAL A 16 44.81 -24.44 -1.68
N CYS A 17 44.12 -24.46 -0.55
CA CYS A 17 42.67 -24.42 -0.54
C CYS A 17 42.20 -23.04 -1.00
N ALA A 18 41.92 -22.91 -2.28
CA ALA A 18 41.16 -21.77 -2.79
C ALA A 18 39.72 -21.85 -2.25
N VAL A 19 39.47 -21.10 -1.22
CA VAL A 19 38.10 -20.84 -0.73
C VAL A 19 37.43 -19.99 -1.79
N VAL A 20 36.67 -20.61 -2.68
CA VAL A 20 35.74 -19.92 -3.56
C VAL A 20 34.59 -19.43 -2.67
N ALA A 21 34.68 -18.19 -2.24
CA ALA A 21 33.54 -17.46 -1.68
C ALA A 21 32.53 -17.27 -2.82
N VAL A 22 31.60 -18.22 -2.94
CA VAL A 22 30.38 -18.02 -3.72
C VAL A 22 29.61 -16.94 -2.99
N GLY A 23 29.80 -15.70 -3.43
CA GLY A 23 28.94 -14.59 -3.06
C GLY A 23 27.53 -14.95 -3.50
N LEU A 24 26.69 -15.34 -2.53
CA LEU A 24 25.26 -15.30 -2.68
C LEU A 24 24.90 -13.82 -2.84
N SER A 25 25.04 -13.33 -4.07
CA SER A 25 24.32 -12.14 -4.50
C SER A 25 22.85 -12.53 -4.43
N GLY A 26 22.28 -12.48 -3.22
CA GLY A 26 20.85 -12.45 -3.08
C GLY A 26 20.37 -11.32 -3.96
N CYS A 27 19.69 -11.64 -5.07
CA CYS A 27 18.83 -10.70 -5.71
C CYS A 27 17.85 -10.26 -4.62
N ILE A 28 18.19 -9.16 -3.95
CA ILE A 28 17.18 -8.36 -3.27
C ILE A 28 16.33 -7.89 -4.44
N ALA A 29 15.27 -8.63 -4.75
CA ALA A 29 14.20 -8.08 -5.55
C ALA A 29 13.86 -6.74 -4.88
N PRO A 30 13.82 -5.63 -5.61
CA PRO A 30 13.31 -4.39 -5.06
C PRO A 30 11.85 -4.67 -4.69
N SER A 31 11.63 -5.06 -3.45
CA SER A 31 10.32 -5.15 -2.82
C SER A 31 9.89 -3.76 -2.38
N GLY A 32 10.05 -2.80 -3.25
CA GLY A 32 9.59 -1.45 -3.09
C GLY A 32 8.86 -1.10 -4.36
N PHE A 33 7.63 -1.54 -4.49
CA PHE A 33 6.70 -0.74 -5.24
C PHE A 33 6.62 0.58 -4.46
N GLU A 34 7.24 1.62 -4.98
CA GLU A 34 7.01 2.97 -4.46
C GLU A 34 5.52 3.20 -4.66
N THR A 35 4.80 3.28 -3.55
CA THR A 35 3.39 3.62 -3.55
C THR A 35 3.31 5.07 -4.02
N VAL A 36 3.00 5.27 -5.30
CA VAL A 36 2.97 6.58 -5.92
C VAL A 36 1.63 7.23 -5.57
N GLY A 37 1.50 7.70 -4.34
CA GLY A 37 0.33 8.41 -3.87
C GLY A 37 -0.42 7.76 -2.72
N ARG A 38 -1.49 8.41 -2.28
CA ARG A 38 -2.30 8.01 -1.12
C ARG A 38 -3.78 8.26 -1.36
N THR A 39 -4.61 7.36 -0.81
CA THR A 39 -6.03 7.60 -0.58
C THR A 39 -6.23 8.02 0.86
N GLY A 40 -7.15 8.93 1.12
CA GLY A 40 -7.54 9.36 2.46
C GLY A 40 -9.06 9.47 2.59
N VAL A 41 -9.51 9.52 3.83
CA VAL A 41 -10.90 9.80 4.19
C VAL A 41 -10.92 10.93 5.21
N MET A 42 -11.81 11.89 5.03
CA MET A 42 -12.01 13.00 5.97
C MET A 42 -13.49 13.30 6.17
N SER A 43 -13.78 14.15 7.15
CA SER A 43 -15.13 14.70 7.38
C SER A 43 -15.21 16.10 6.78
N VAL A 44 -16.15 16.32 5.86
CA VAL A 44 -16.43 17.64 5.27
C VAL A 44 -17.88 18.01 5.60
N GLU A 45 -18.09 19.04 6.40
CA GLU A 45 -19.43 19.49 6.84
C GLU A 45 -20.25 18.38 7.52
N GLY A 46 -19.60 17.35 8.05
CA GLY A 46 -20.23 16.17 8.65
C GLY A 46 -20.45 14.99 7.71
N ASP A 47 -20.21 15.17 6.41
CA ASP A 47 -20.26 14.12 5.41
C ASP A 47 -18.91 13.42 5.26
N LEU A 48 -18.96 12.14 4.90
CA LEU A 48 -17.79 11.37 4.46
C LEU A 48 -17.27 11.95 3.15
N ALA A 49 -16.00 12.30 3.09
CA ALA A 49 -15.30 12.66 1.87
C ALA A 49 -14.10 11.75 1.63
N VAL A 50 -13.93 11.30 0.40
CA VAL A 50 -12.76 10.57 -0.07
C VAL A 50 -11.82 11.56 -0.72
N VAL A 51 -10.56 11.55 -0.32
CA VAL A 51 -9.51 12.43 -0.83
C VAL A 51 -8.33 11.60 -1.33
N TRP A 52 -7.53 12.15 -2.24
CA TRP A 52 -6.36 11.46 -2.77
C TRP A 52 -5.27 12.41 -3.21
N ASP A 53 -4.05 11.89 -3.23
CA ASP A 53 -2.94 12.46 -3.97
C ASP A 53 -2.22 11.34 -4.72
N SER A 54 -2.08 11.49 -6.03
CA SER A 54 -1.38 10.53 -6.89
C SER A 54 0.11 10.81 -7.01
N CYS A 55 0.65 11.79 -6.28
CA CYS A 55 2.07 12.20 -6.32
C CYS A 55 2.59 12.52 -7.74
N GLY A 56 1.71 12.75 -8.67
CA GLY A 56 2.03 13.00 -10.07
C GLY A 56 0.91 13.72 -10.80
N GLU A 57 1.00 13.74 -12.12
CA GLU A 57 -0.01 14.38 -12.98
C GLU A 57 -1.19 13.45 -13.32
N GLU A 58 -1.20 12.23 -12.80
CA GLU A 58 -2.23 11.26 -13.15
C GLU A 58 -3.55 11.56 -12.48
N ALA A 59 -4.60 11.47 -13.31
CA ALA A 59 -5.96 11.59 -12.82
C ALA A 59 -6.37 10.30 -12.09
N VAL A 60 -7.26 10.40 -11.11
CA VAL A 60 -7.99 9.26 -10.56
C VAL A 60 -9.15 8.91 -11.51
N ALA A 61 -9.17 7.69 -12.02
CA ALA A 61 -10.22 7.21 -12.92
C ALA A 61 -11.52 6.96 -12.17
N SER A 62 -11.41 6.33 -11.00
CA SER A 62 -12.58 5.97 -10.20
C SER A 62 -12.26 5.94 -8.71
N VAL A 63 -13.30 6.06 -7.90
CA VAL A 63 -13.29 5.73 -6.47
C VAL A 63 -14.14 4.50 -6.28
N VAL A 64 -13.63 3.50 -5.57
CA VAL A 64 -14.32 2.24 -5.29
C VAL A 64 -14.42 2.04 -3.79
N MET A 65 -15.58 1.64 -3.31
CA MET A 65 -15.83 1.37 -1.90
C MET A 65 -16.40 -0.02 -1.72
N HIS A 66 -15.84 -0.76 -0.79
CA HIS A 66 -16.29 -2.07 -0.37
C HIS A 66 -16.66 -2.06 1.11
N ALA A 67 -17.57 -2.94 1.51
CA ALA A 67 -17.75 -3.27 2.92
C ALA A 67 -16.58 -4.16 3.38
N ASP A 68 -16.18 -4.02 4.64
CA ASP A 68 -15.12 -4.85 5.21
C ASP A 68 -15.55 -6.31 5.32
N ARG A 69 -14.55 -7.21 5.41
CA ARG A 69 -14.70 -8.68 5.35
C ARG A 69 -15.35 -9.32 6.57
N GLU A 70 -15.80 -8.55 7.54
CA GLU A 70 -16.33 -9.07 8.78
C GLU A 70 -17.43 -10.14 8.52
N GLY A 71 -17.14 -11.37 8.91
CA GLY A 71 -18.04 -12.52 8.76
C GLY A 71 -17.99 -13.23 7.40
N LEU A 72 -17.10 -12.84 6.47
CA LEU A 72 -16.89 -13.52 5.20
C LEU A 72 -15.86 -14.66 5.33
N ALA A 73 -15.99 -15.69 4.47
CA ALA A 73 -14.95 -16.69 4.30
C ALA A 73 -13.70 -16.12 3.61
N ASP A 74 -12.54 -16.80 3.75
CA ASP A 74 -11.26 -16.28 3.22
C ASP A 74 -11.23 -16.13 1.69
N ASP A 75 -12.06 -16.87 0.98
CA ASP A 75 -12.20 -16.89 -0.48
C ASP A 75 -13.35 -16.00 -1.01
N GLU A 76 -14.13 -15.37 -0.12
CA GLU A 76 -15.17 -14.42 -0.53
C GLU A 76 -14.57 -13.03 -0.74
N GLU A 77 -15.00 -12.35 -1.80
CA GLU A 77 -14.63 -10.97 -2.07
C GLU A 77 -15.41 -10.00 -1.17
N ASN A 78 -14.80 -8.88 -0.85
CA ASN A 78 -15.47 -7.81 -0.11
C ASN A 78 -16.68 -7.28 -0.91
N PRO A 79 -17.86 -7.17 -0.32
CA PRO A 79 -19.05 -6.68 -1.02
C PRO A 79 -18.85 -5.27 -1.56
N LEU A 80 -19.09 -5.07 -2.85
CA LEU A 80 -19.06 -3.75 -3.46
C LEU A 80 -20.19 -2.89 -2.91
N VAL A 81 -19.85 -1.72 -2.38
CA VAL A 81 -20.79 -0.71 -1.87
C VAL A 81 -21.06 0.37 -2.92
N GLY A 82 -20.03 0.77 -3.66
CA GLY A 82 -20.16 1.73 -4.74
C GLY A 82 -18.89 1.85 -5.57
N SER A 83 -19.08 2.31 -6.82
CA SER A 83 -17.99 2.62 -7.74
C SER A 83 -18.36 3.85 -8.56
N TRP A 84 -17.55 4.89 -8.48
CA TRP A 84 -17.83 6.18 -9.10
C TRP A 84 -16.71 6.58 -10.05
N GLN A 85 -17.08 6.92 -11.28
CA GLN A 85 -16.13 7.40 -12.28
C GLN A 85 -15.85 8.89 -12.08
N MET A 86 -14.57 9.26 -11.93
CA MET A 86 -14.19 10.63 -11.59
C MET A 86 -14.02 11.52 -12.82
N GLY A 87 -13.63 10.97 -13.96
CA GLY A 87 -13.36 11.73 -15.18
C GLY A 87 -12.26 12.78 -15.02
N ASP A 88 -12.23 13.78 -15.91
CA ASP A 88 -11.18 14.80 -15.94
C ASP A 88 -11.16 15.73 -14.72
N ARG A 89 -12.24 15.82 -13.96
CA ARG A 89 -12.33 16.65 -12.75
C ARG A 89 -11.37 16.20 -11.66
N SER A 90 -11.04 14.92 -11.60
CA SER A 90 -10.14 14.34 -10.58
C SER A 90 -8.71 14.92 -10.58
N ARG A 91 -8.32 15.63 -11.63
CA ARG A 91 -7.02 16.32 -11.69
C ARG A 91 -6.98 17.63 -10.87
N GLN A 92 -8.13 18.26 -10.71
CA GLN A 92 -8.28 19.54 -10.02
C GLN A 92 -8.87 19.36 -8.63
N ASP A 93 -9.94 18.56 -8.55
CA ASP A 93 -10.67 18.30 -7.33
C ASP A 93 -10.21 16.93 -6.77
N LYS A 94 -9.22 16.96 -5.88
CA LYS A 94 -8.71 15.76 -5.20
C LYS A 94 -9.64 15.32 -4.07
N LEU A 95 -10.95 15.51 -4.25
CA LEU A 95 -11.99 15.24 -3.26
C LEU A 95 -13.27 14.75 -3.93
N PHE A 96 -13.91 13.76 -3.33
CA PHE A 96 -15.21 13.23 -3.73
C PHE A 96 -16.06 12.94 -2.49
N VAL A 97 -17.32 13.42 -2.51
CA VAL A 97 -18.28 13.20 -1.44
C VAL A 97 -19.34 12.19 -1.94
N PRO A 98 -19.31 10.93 -1.46
CA PRO A 98 -20.22 9.88 -1.92
C PRO A 98 -21.71 10.20 -1.72
N SER A 99 -22.09 10.94 -0.66
CA SER A 99 -23.46 11.36 -0.40
C SER A 99 -24.00 12.34 -1.45
N ALA A 100 -23.12 13.04 -2.18
CA ALA A 100 -23.46 13.97 -3.24
C ALA A 100 -23.48 13.32 -4.65
N ALA A 101 -23.25 12.00 -4.75
CA ALA A 101 -23.32 11.26 -6.01
C ALA A 101 -24.78 11.07 -6.46
N ASP A 102 -24.98 10.79 -7.76
CA ASP A 102 -26.32 10.50 -8.32
C ASP A 102 -26.96 9.25 -7.68
N ASP A 103 -26.11 8.29 -7.27
CA ASP A 103 -26.50 7.09 -6.52
C ASP A 103 -25.67 7.01 -5.23
N PRO A 104 -26.13 7.67 -4.16
CA PRO A 104 -25.41 7.71 -2.90
C PRO A 104 -25.45 6.33 -2.22
N PRO A 105 -24.32 5.89 -1.64
CA PRO A 105 -24.25 4.60 -0.96
C PRO A 105 -25.07 4.63 0.33
N GLN A 106 -25.72 3.51 0.63
CA GLN A 106 -26.33 3.30 1.94
C GLN A 106 -25.32 2.65 2.87
N LEU A 107 -24.74 3.46 3.76
CA LEU A 107 -23.73 2.99 4.70
C LEU A 107 -24.38 2.58 6.04
N ASP A 108 -24.06 1.38 6.49
CA ASP A 108 -24.46 0.88 7.81
C ASP A 108 -23.45 1.35 8.86
N PRO A 109 -23.83 2.13 9.88
CA PRO A 109 -22.91 2.60 10.91
C PRO A 109 -22.23 1.49 11.72
N ALA A 110 -22.79 0.29 11.73
CA ALA A 110 -22.19 -0.85 12.43
C ALA A 110 -21.12 -1.59 11.63
N ARG A 111 -20.87 -1.19 10.36
CA ARG A 111 -19.90 -1.86 9.47
C ARG A 111 -18.64 -1.06 9.28
N GLY A 112 -17.55 -1.80 9.02
CA GLY A 112 -16.32 -1.28 8.46
C GLY A 112 -16.39 -1.19 6.93
N TYR A 113 -15.59 -0.29 6.35
CA TYR A 113 -15.52 -0.04 4.92
C TYR A 113 -14.06 0.09 4.48
N ILE A 114 -13.83 -0.23 3.21
CA ILE A 114 -12.56 0.00 2.54
C ILE A 114 -12.85 0.87 1.33
N VAL A 115 -12.18 2.01 1.22
CA VAL A 115 -12.27 2.87 0.04
C VAL A 115 -10.91 3.03 -0.61
N GLN A 116 -10.91 3.10 -1.94
CA GLN A 116 -9.69 3.23 -2.73
C GLN A 116 -9.92 4.15 -3.91
N ALA A 117 -9.00 5.08 -4.12
CA ALA A 117 -8.91 5.85 -5.36
C ALA A 117 -8.05 5.06 -6.36
N ILE A 118 -8.57 4.87 -7.57
CA ILE A 118 -7.94 4.10 -8.64
C ILE A 118 -7.40 5.07 -9.70
N PRO A 119 -6.08 5.15 -9.93
CA PRO A 119 -5.50 5.98 -10.96
C PRO A 119 -5.93 5.58 -12.38
N ALA A 120 -5.83 6.51 -13.32
CA ALA A 120 -6.24 6.30 -14.72
C ALA A 120 -5.19 5.56 -15.57
N GLY A 121 -3.98 5.37 -15.07
CA GLY A 121 -2.86 4.76 -15.79
C GLY A 121 -2.57 3.32 -15.40
N GLU A 122 -1.42 2.83 -15.84
CA GLU A 122 -0.89 1.51 -15.46
C GLU A 122 -0.18 1.53 -14.09
N ILE A 123 -0.33 2.63 -13.35
CA ILE A 123 0.24 2.78 -12.01
C ILE A 123 -0.53 1.89 -11.05
N GLU A 124 0.20 1.37 -10.08
CA GLU A 124 -0.38 0.57 -9.01
C GLU A 124 -1.44 1.36 -8.23
N ASN A 125 -2.46 0.65 -7.82
CA ASN A 125 -3.56 1.23 -7.04
C ASN A 125 -3.03 1.94 -5.79
N LEU A 126 -3.59 3.11 -5.49
CA LEU A 126 -3.32 3.78 -4.22
C LEU A 126 -3.77 2.88 -3.05
N PRO A 127 -3.07 2.89 -1.90
CA PRO A 127 -3.49 2.11 -0.74
C PRO A 127 -4.94 2.41 -0.37
N GLY A 128 -5.69 1.35 -0.08
CA GLY A 128 -7.06 1.49 0.43
C GLY A 128 -7.07 1.98 1.87
N VAL A 129 -8.11 2.73 2.24
CA VAL A 129 -8.36 3.21 3.59
C VAL A 129 -9.44 2.38 4.24
N HIS A 130 -9.12 1.73 5.35
CA HIS A 130 -10.10 1.07 6.21
C HIS A 130 -10.70 2.07 7.19
N PHE A 131 -12.00 2.14 7.29
CA PHE A 131 -12.67 3.08 8.19
C PHE A 131 -14.03 2.57 8.66
N THR A 132 -14.51 3.14 9.76
CA THR A 132 -15.91 3.09 10.20
C THR A 132 -16.49 4.50 10.19
N LEU A 133 -17.82 4.62 10.15
CA LEU A 133 -18.46 5.95 10.21
C LEU A 133 -18.18 6.65 11.53
N ASP A 134 -18.03 5.91 12.64
CA ASP A 134 -17.67 6.45 13.94
C ASP A 134 -16.26 7.06 13.94
N GLN A 135 -15.30 6.44 13.24
CA GLN A 135 -13.96 7.02 13.08
C GLN A 135 -14.02 8.32 12.28
N VAL A 136 -14.77 8.35 11.18
CA VAL A 136 -14.93 9.56 10.36
C VAL A 136 -15.60 10.69 11.15
N ALA A 137 -16.61 10.37 11.94
CA ALA A 137 -17.30 11.35 12.81
C ALA A 137 -16.41 11.94 13.90
N GLN A 138 -15.32 11.27 14.27
CA GLN A 138 -14.36 11.73 15.28
C GLN A 138 -13.20 12.55 14.69
N LEU A 139 -13.05 12.58 13.34
CA LEU A 139 -12.02 13.37 12.69
C LEU A 139 -12.26 14.87 12.89
N GLY A 140 -11.20 15.58 13.25
CA GLY A 140 -11.20 17.04 13.25
C GLY A 140 -11.21 17.63 11.83
N PRO A 141 -11.38 18.95 11.70
CA PRO A 141 -11.55 19.60 10.39
C PRO A 141 -10.33 19.52 9.46
N GLN A 142 -9.17 19.14 9.97
CA GLN A 142 -7.92 18.99 9.22
C GLN A 142 -7.37 17.55 9.24
N ASP A 143 -8.06 16.67 9.97
CA ASP A 143 -7.64 15.28 10.09
C ASP A 143 -8.05 14.50 8.84
N VAL A 144 -7.13 13.65 8.37
CA VAL A 144 -7.34 12.71 7.28
C VAL A 144 -6.99 11.31 7.77
N LEU A 145 -7.88 10.37 7.60
CA LEU A 145 -7.59 8.96 7.81
C LEU A 145 -6.91 8.43 6.56
N LEU A 146 -5.66 8.04 6.66
CA LEU A 146 -4.81 7.58 5.56
C LEU A 146 -4.70 6.06 5.55
N GLY A 147 -4.66 5.47 4.36
CA GLY A 147 -4.35 4.05 4.20
C GLY A 147 -2.93 3.73 4.67
N ALA A 148 -2.80 2.61 5.39
CA ALA A 148 -1.54 2.06 5.86
C ALA A 148 -1.53 0.55 5.65
N GLU A 149 -0.33 -0.07 5.68
CA GLU A 149 -0.15 -1.51 5.45
C GLU A 149 -1.00 -2.36 6.41
N ASP A 150 -1.11 -1.95 7.66
CA ASP A 150 -1.86 -2.65 8.71
C ASP A 150 -3.20 -1.95 9.06
N GLY A 151 -3.86 -1.33 8.09
CA GLY A 151 -5.14 -0.66 8.32
C GLY A 151 -5.14 0.82 7.95
N SER A 152 -5.40 1.72 8.92
CA SER A 152 -5.43 3.16 8.67
C SER A 152 -4.87 3.95 9.84
N ILE A 153 -4.27 5.10 9.53
CA ILE A 153 -3.71 6.02 10.51
C ILE A 153 -4.33 7.42 10.36
N VAL A 154 -4.46 8.14 11.46
CA VAL A 154 -4.87 9.54 11.40
C VAL A 154 -3.65 10.39 11.10
N GLY A 155 -3.73 11.17 10.05
CA GLY A 155 -2.75 12.17 9.64
C GLY A 155 -3.45 13.48 9.29
N THR A 156 -2.78 14.31 8.51
CA THR A 156 -3.26 15.61 8.05
C THR A 156 -3.32 15.67 6.53
N TRP A 157 -3.86 16.76 5.98
CA TRP A 157 -3.78 17.03 4.55
C TRP A 157 -2.33 17.12 4.03
N GLU A 158 -1.42 17.65 4.85
CA GLU A 158 0.00 17.69 4.51
C GLU A 158 0.60 16.28 4.38
N ASP A 159 0.25 15.37 5.30
CA ASP A 159 0.69 13.97 5.22
C ASP A 159 0.13 13.25 3.99
N LEU A 160 -1.09 13.60 3.54
CA LEU A 160 -1.68 13.04 2.31
C LEU A 160 -0.88 13.48 1.07
N THR A 161 -0.40 14.71 1.04
CA THR A 161 0.25 15.34 -0.13
C THR A 161 1.78 15.27 -0.08
N ASP A 162 2.35 14.71 0.99
CA ASP A 162 3.79 14.51 1.13
C ASP A 162 4.22 13.27 0.32
N CYS A 163 4.66 13.53 -0.87
CA CYS A 163 5.20 12.59 -1.83
C CYS A 163 6.74 12.64 -1.81
#